data_804e78491bcc9b71d2ac8053914d1b5a
#
_entry.id   804e78491bcc9b71d2ac8053914d1b5a
#
_cell.length_a   1.000
_cell.length_b   1.000
_cell.length_c   1.000
_cell.angle_alpha   90.00
_cell.angle_beta   90.00
_cell.angle_gamma   90.00
#
_symmetry.space_group_name_H-M   'P 1'
#
loop_
_entity.id
_entity.type
_entity.pdbx_description
1 polymer ?
#
loop_
_entity_poly.entity_id
_entity_poly.type
_entity_poly.pdbx_seq_one_letter_code
_entity_poly.pdbx_strand_id
1 'polypeptide(L)'
;MNKVMQFAREELDGYFYRLTGKPNDIALEKTKTSAGLFDERFIIDVDKTHGKICGVNERSVLLGVYRFLREVGCRFLYPGADGEIIPRISSDEISVHIDV
;
A
#
# COMPACT_ATOMS: atom_id res chain seq x y z
N MET A 1 -2.87 -14.87 13.14
CA MET A 1 -2.54 -13.88 12.11
C MET A 1 -3.44 -12.66 12.25
N ASN A 2 -2.89 -11.48 12.10
CA ASN A 2 -3.65 -10.23 12.23
C ASN A 2 -4.50 -10.01 10.98
N LYS A 3 -5.81 -9.82 11.17
CA LYS A 3 -6.74 -9.66 10.04
C LYS A 3 -6.50 -8.38 9.25
N VAL A 4 -6.08 -7.31 9.92
CA VAL A 4 -5.80 -6.05 9.24
C VAL A 4 -4.58 -6.17 8.34
N MET A 5 -3.52 -6.83 8.82
CA MET A 5 -2.32 -7.06 8.00
C MET A 5 -2.63 -7.96 6.81
N GLN A 6 -3.44 -8.99 7.00
CA GLN A 6 -3.86 -9.87 5.91
C GLN A 6 -4.66 -9.10 4.87
N PHE A 7 -5.58 -8.26 5.31
CA PHE A 7 -6.38 -7.43 4.42
C PHE A 7 -5.49 -6.46 3.63
N ALA A 8 -4.54 -5.82 4.30
CA ALA A 8 -3.59 -4.93 3.65
C ALA A 8 -2.80 -5.65 2.56
N ARG A 9 -2.35 -6.88 2.85
CA ARG A 9 -1.62 -7.70 1.88
C ARG A 9 -2.49 -8.01 0.66
N GLU A 10 -3.72 -8.44 0.89
CA GLU A 10 -4.64 -8.78 -0.18
C GLU A 10 -4.97 -7.57 -1.06
N GLU A 11 -5.18 -6.42 -0.44
CA GLU A 11 -5.49 -5.19 -1.17
C GLU A 11 -4.30 -4.75 -2.03
N LEU A 12 -3.10 -4.77 -1.46
CA LEU A 12 -1.91 -4.41 -2.21
C LEU A 12 -1.68 -5.36 -3.39
N ASP A 13 -1.73 -6.65 -3.14
CA ASP A 13 -1.46 -7.65 -4.18
C ASP A 13 -2.49 -7.55 -5.32
N GLY A 14 -3.77 -7.43 -4.98
CA GLY A 14 -4.82 -7.35 -5.98
C GLY A 14 -4.74 -6.11 -6.85
N TYR A 15 -4.60 -4.95 -6.24
CA TYR A 15 -4.52 -3.70 -6.99
C TYR A 15 -3.21 -3.55 -7.75
N PHE A 16 -2.10 -4.01 -7.17
CA PHE A 16 -0.82 -3.96 -7.86
C PHE A 16 -0.86 -4.78 -9.15
N TYR A 17 -1.46 -5.97 -9.08
CA TYR A 17 -1.60 -6.81 -10.27
C TYR A 17 -2.48 -6.15 -11.34
N ARG A 18 -3.55 -5.50 -10.91
CA ARG A 18 -4.43 -4.77 -11.84
C ARG A 18 -3.74 -3.56 -12.47
N LEU A 19 -2.83 -2.91 -11.72
CA LEU A 19 -2.06 -1.77 -12.22
C LEU A 19 -1.01 -2.17 -13.24
N THR A 20 -0.24 -3.21 -12.94
CA THR A 20 0.99 -3.53 -13.67
C THR A 20 0.93 -4.84 -14.45
N GLY A 21 -0.02 -5.71 -14.14
CA GLY A 21 -0.06 -7.07 -14.68
C GLY A 21 1.00 -7.99 -14.09
N LYS A 22 1.66 -7.59 -13.01
CA LYS A 22 2.74 -8.34 -12.37
C LYS A 22 2.51 -8.47 -10.87
N PRO A 23 3.01 -9.54 -10.24
CA PRO A 23 3.04 -9.62 -8.79
C PRO A 23 4.06 -8.64 -8.21
N ASN A 24 4.03 -8.44 -6.90
CA ASN A 24 4.96 -7.56 -6.21
C ASN A 24 5.70 -8.30 -5.09
N ASP A 25 6.86 -7.76 -4.71
CA ASP A 25 7.66 -8.20 -3.58
C ASP A 25 7.72 -7.11 -2.50
N ILE A 26 6.64 -6.37 -2.31
CA ILE A 26 6.61 -5.29 -1.34
C ILE A 26 6.32 -5.89 0.04
N ALA A 27 7.24 -5.68 0.98
CA ALA A 27 7.07 -6.14 2.35
C ALA A 27 6.13 -5.20 3.10
N LEU A 28 5.22 -5.76 3.88
CA LEU A 28 4.38 -5.00 4.80
C LEU A 28 4.90 -5.27 6.21
N GLU A 29 5.36 -4.22 6.88
CA GLU A 29 6.01 -4.36 8.17
C GLU A 29 5.40 -3.44 9.22
N LYS A 30 5.41 -3.90 10.44
CA LYS A 30 5.01 -3.10 11.58
C LYS A 30 6.25 -2.81 12.41
N THR A 31 6.49 -1.54 12.72
CA THR A 31 7.64 -1.17 13.54
C THR A 31 7.40 -1.57 14.99
N LYS A 32 8.49 -1.76 15.75
CA LYS A 32 8.41 -2.16 17.14
C LYS A 32 8.39 -1.00 18.11
N THR A 33 8.11 0.20 17.64
CA THR A 33 8.07 1.37 18.51
C THR A 33 6.80 1.40 19.35
N SER A 34 6.89 2.03 20.53
CA SER A 34 5.74 2.21 21.43
C SER A 34 4.84 3.32 20.91
N ALA A 35 4.16 3.08 19.81
CA ALA A 35 3.25 4.06 19.24
C ALA A 35 1.89 4.00 19.91
N GLY A 36 1.24 5.13 20.03
CA GLY A 36 -0.13 5.18 20.52
C GLY A 36 -1.10 4.51 19.54
N LEU A 37 -2.27 4.16 20.05
CA LEU A 37 -3.29 3.46 19.29
C LEU A 37 -3.73 4.25 18.05
N PHE A 38 -3.66 5.56 18.11
CA PHE A 38 -4.10 6.45 17.04
C PHE A 38 -2.97 7.01 16.20
N ASP A 39 -1.76 6.48 16.37
CA ASP A 39 -0.64 6.91 15.56
C ASP A 39 -0.79 6.35 14.14
N GLU A 40 -0.79 7.23 13.15
CA GLU A 40 -1.02 6.87 11.75
C GLU A 40 0.21 7.04 10.88
N ARG A 41 1.39 7.19 11.50
CA ARG A 41 2.63 7.36 10.74
C ARG A 41 2.97 6.09 9.97
N PHE A 42 3.46 6.29 8.76
CA PHE A 42 3.94 5.19 7.93
C PHE A 42 5.08 5.67 7.03
N ILE A 43 5.84 4.70 6.54
CA ILE A 43 6.92 4.94 5.59
C ILE A 43 6.67 4.05 4.38
N ILE A 44 6.74 4.64 3.19
CA ILE A 44 6.66 3.92 1.93
C ILE A 44 7.98 4.07 1.21
N ASP A 45 8.59 2.94 0.84
CA ASP A 45 9.87 2.92 0.16
C ASP A 45 9.83 1.80 -0.87
N VAL A 46 9.31 2.13 -2.05
CA VAL A 46 9.00 1.16 -3.10
C VAL A 46 9.59 1.62 -4.42
N ASP A 47 10.32 0.73 -5.07
CA ASP A 47 10.82 0.92 -6.42
C ASP A 47 10.45 -0.28 -7.28
N LYS A 48 9.84 -0.02 -8.43
CA LYS A 48 9.41 -1.07 -9.36
C LYS A 48 8.45 -2.04 -8.66
N THR A 49 8.82 -3.32 -8.53
CA THR A 49 7.95 -4.32 -7.93
C THR A 49 8.35 -4.68 -6.50
N HIS A 50 9.33 -4.01 -5.93
CA HIS A 50 9.88 -4.37 -4.62
C HIS A 50 10.02 -3.15 -3.72
N GLY A 51 10.18 -3.42 -2.45
CA GLY A 51 10.33 -2.40 -1.44
C GLY A 51 9.61 -2.76 -0.16
N LYS A 52 9.22 -1.74 0.60
CA LYS A 52 8.49 -1.97 1.85
C LYS A 52 7.53 -0.83 2.16
N ILE A 53 6.50 -1.18 2.89
CA ILE A 53 5.58 -0.23 3.51
C ILE A 53 5.57 -0.57 4.99
N CYS A 54 6.03 0.35 5.82
CA CYS A 54 6.12 0.18 7.27
C CYS A 54 5.13 1.11 7.96
N GLY A 55 4.49 0.62 9.01
CA GLY A 55 3.64 1.44 9.84
C GLY A 55 3.92 1.18 11.31
N VAL A 56 3.49 2.08 12.18
CA VAL A 56 3.66 1.94 13.62
C VAL A 56 2.69 0.93 14.22
N ASN A 57 1.60 0.64 13.51
CA ASN A 57 0.63 -0.40 13.87
C ASN A 57 -0.01 -0.93 12.58
N GLU A 58 -0.89 -1.92 12.71
CA GLU A 58 -1.53 -2.56 11.55
C GLU A 58 -2.36 -1.57 10.75
N ARG A 59 -3.05 -0.67 11.43
CA ARG A 59 -3.88 0.34 10.79
C ARG A 59 -3.03 1.29 9.93
N SER A 60 -1.89 1.72 10.44
CA SER A 60 -1.01 2.62 9.68
C SER A 60 -0.37 1.91 8.48
N VAL A 61 -0.10 0.60 8.58
CA VAL A 61 0.35 -0.17 7.41
C VAL A 61 -0.72 -0.16 6.32
N LEU A 62 -1.99 -0.38 6.70
CA LEU A 62 -3.09 -0.34 5.75
C LEU A 62 -3.23 1.05 5.11
N LEU A 63 -3.12 2.11 5.90
CA LEU A 63 -3.13 3.47 5.38
C LEU A 63 -1.98 3.71 4.41
N GLY A 64 -0.81 3.15 4.71
CA GLY A 64 0.35 3.22 3.82
C GLY A 64 0.09 2.52 2.49
N VAL A 65 -0.56 1.37 2.51
CA VAL A 65 -0.94 0.65 1.29
C VAL A 65 -1.83 1.52 0.41
N TYR A 66 -2.87 2.12 0.97
CA TYR A 66 -3.77 2.98 0.20
C TYR A 66 -3.07 4.24 -0.29
N ARG A 67 -2.19 4.82 0.51
CA ARG A 67 -1.41 5.98 0.07
C ARG A 67 -0.51 5.62 -1.10
N PHE A 68 0.15 4.46 -1.03
CA PHE A 68 0.97 3.96 -2.14
C PHE A 68 0.13 3.80 -3.41
N LEU A 69 -1.01 3.13 -3.31
CA LEU A 69 -1.90 2.93 -4.46
C LEU A 69 -2.34 4.25 -5.06
N ARG A 70 -2.65 5.21 -4.21
CA ARG A 70 -3.05 6.55 -4.66
C ARG A 70 -1.91 7.27 -5.38
N GLU A 71 -0.68 7.15 -4.87
CA GLU A 71 0.48 7.79 -5.50
C GLU A 71 0.78 7.22 -6.89
N VAL A 72 0.48 5.95 -7.12
CA VAL A 72 0.67 5.34 -8.43
C VAL A 72 -0.56 5.49 -9.34
N GLY A 73 -1.57 6.22 -8.91
CA GLY A 73 -2.66 6.64 -9.78
C GLY A 73 -4.02 6.03 -9.51
N CYS A 74 -4.16 5.11 -8.56
CA CYS A 74 -5.46 4.57 -8.21
C CYS A 74 -6.34 5.64 -7.58
N ARG A 75 -7.62 5.58 -7.89
CA ARG A 75 -8.62 6.48 -7.30
C ARG A 75 -9.81 5.66 -6.84
N PHE A 76 -10.31 5.98 -5.66
CA PHE A 76 -11.45 5.31 -5.05
C PHE A 76 -12.52 6.39 -4.79
N LEU A 77 -13.36 6.64 -5.80
CA LEU A 77 -14.28 7.77 -5.78
C LEU A 77 -15.49 7.52 -4.89
N TYR A 78 -15.96 6.27 -4.84
CA TYR A 78 -17.08 5.84 -3.99
C TYR A 78 -17.00 4.33 -3.83
N PRO A 79 -17.72 3.76 -2.85
CA PRO A 79 -17.66 2.31 -2.64
C PRO A 79 -18.16 1.51 -3.84
N GLY A 80 -17.48 0.39 -4.13
CA GLY A 80 -17.84 -0.51 -5.20
C GLY A 80 -16.89 -0.42 -6.38
N ALA A 81 -16.98 -1.40 -7.25
CA ALA A 81 -16.06 -1.52 -8.39
C ALA A 81 -16.17 -0.35 -9.37
N ASP A 82 -17.37 0.21 -9.52
CA ASP A 82 -17.58 1.33 -10.44
C ASP A 82 -16.93 2.62 -9.96
N GLY A 83 -16.62 2.73 -8.66
CA GLY A 83 -15.94 3.88 -8.09
C GLY A 83 -14.42 3.81 -8.13
N GLU A 84 -13.87 2.73 -8.66
CA GLU A 84 -12.43 2.52 -8.72
C GLU A 84 -11.88 2.92 -10.06
N ILE A 85 -10.83 3.72 -10.06
CA ILE A 85 -10.07 4.06 -11.26
C ILE A 85 -8.68 3.49 -11.08
N ILE A 86 -8.34 2.50 -11.90
CA ILE A 86 -7.06 1.80 -11.81
C ILE A 86 -6.37 1.91 -13.17
N PRO A 87 -5.35 2.77 -13.28
CA PRO A 87 -4.65 2.93 -14.54
C PRO A 87 -3.77 1.71 -14.84
N ARG A 88 -3.37 1.57 -16.08
CA ARG A 88 -2.35 0.59 -16.46
C ARG A 88 -1.03 1.32 -16.55
N ILE A 89 -0.08 0.91 -15.75
CA ILE A 89 1.24 1.52 -15.69
C ILE A 89 2.32 0.45 -15.84
N SER A 90 3.51 0.87 -16.24
CA SER A 90 4.67 -0.01 -16.23
C SER A 90 5.23 -0.06 -14.82
N SER A 91 5.56 -1.26 -14.33
CA SER A 91 6.20 -1.38 -13.02
C SER A 91 7.53 -0.62 -12.96
N ASP A 92 8.19 -0.44 -14.11
CA ASP A 92 9.46 0.31 -14.16
C ASP A 92 9.31 1.78 -13.83
N GLU A 93 8.08 2.31 -13.89
CA GLU A 93 7.79 3.70 -13.55
C GLU A 93 7.51 3.93 -12.07
N ILE A 94 7.42 2.87 -11.28
CA ILE A 94 7.07 2.99 -9.86
C ILE A 94 8.30 3.38 -9.06
N SER A 95 8.19 4.52 -8.36
CA SER A 95 9.18 4.99 -7.42
C SER A 95 8.46 5.87 -6.41
N VAL A 96 8.17 5.34 -5.23
CA VAL A 96 7.41 6.05 -4.20
C VAL A 96 8.20 5.99 -2.89
N HIS A 97 8.59 7.15 -2.42
CA HIS A 97 9.36 7.29 -1.19
C HIS A 97 8.70 8.36 -0.33
N ILE A 98 7.96 7.92 0.68
CA ILE A 98 7.17 8.79 1.55
C ILE A 98 7.49 8.45 2.99
N ASP A 99 7.77 9.48 3.77
CA ASP A 99 7.97 9.38 5.22
C ASP A 99 7.00 10.35 5.88
N VAL A 100 5.98 9.80 6.50
CA VAL A 100 4.92 10.58 7.15
C VAL A 100 4.96 10.43 8.65
#